data_9e0b70eaf6cc4d147bf5f7735176af6d
#
_entry.id   9e0b70eaf6cc4d147bf5f7735176af6d
#
_cell.length_a   1.000
_cell.length_b   1.000
_cell.length_c   1.000
_cell.angle_alpha   90.00
_cell.angle_beta   90.00
_cell.angle_gamma   90.00
#
_symmetry.space_group_name_H-M   'P 1'
#
loop_
_entity.id
_entity.type
_entity.pdbx_description
1 polymer ?
#
loop_
_entity_poly.entity_id
_entity_poly.type
_entity_poly.pdbx_seq_one_letter_code
_entity_poly.pdbx_strand_id
1 'polypeptide(L)'
;HFNYMLPFFKDSRYMSENNKPLMVIYIPNLIRKLDKMLALWTKMAKENGFDGLTYIYQSAASSFDSSWNKGLFDYGVEMNPGYVGMYFNKKSRGAFPKLMKYSREIKRLLGIKRSLNLLEKNLGVGKCDYDEMWQKVLQLRPKVDCGVKMIPCAVTDWDNTPRHKERGWAYINATPEKFKQYFAQLVDNTKKYYETDMIFVFAWNEWAEGGYLEPDEKNGYALLDAIKAV
;
A
#
# COMPACT_ATOMS: atom_id res chain seq x y z
N HIS A 1 14.49 -7.16 17.27
CA HIS A 1 13.91 -6.02 16.54
C HIS A 1 13.46 -4.90 17.49
N PHE A 2 12.64 -5.19 18.53
CA PHE A 2 12.12 -4.14 19.42
C PHE A 2 13.23 -3.26 20.02
N ASN A 3 14.26 -3.84 20.60
CA ASN A 3 15.36 -3.08 21.19
C ASN A 3 16.11 -2.19 20.17
N TYR A 4 16.14 -2.62 18.91
CA TYR A 4 16.69 -1.81 17.82
C TYR A 4 15.78 -0.62 17.51
N MET A 5 14.45 -0.81 17.56
CA MET A 5 13.49 0.25 17.28
C MET A 5 13.30 1.23 18.44
N LEU A 6 13.62 0.82 19.66
CA LEU A 6 13.36 1.60 20.88
C LEU A 6 13.97 3.01 20.87
N PRO A 7 15.21 3.25 20.41
CA PRO A 7 15.76 4.59 20.30
C PRO A 7 14.95 5.50 19.36
N PHE A 8 14.41 4.94 18.28
CA PHE A 8 13.55 5.68 17.35
C PHE A 8 12.22 6.03 18.00
N PHE A 9 11.59 5.09 18.72
CA PHE A 9 10.34 5.34 19.43
C PHE A 9 10.45 6.45 20.47
N LYS A 10 11.64 6.63 21.06
CA LYS A 10 11.96 7.68 22.05
C LYS A 10 12.30 9.03 21.43
N ASP A 11 12.53 9.09 20.12
CA ASP A 11 12.77 10.35 19.41
C ASP A 11 11.47 11.15 19.32
N SER A 12 11.50 12.42 19.70
CA SER A 12 10.32 13.30 19.68
C SER A 12 9.72 13.54 18.29
N ARG A 13 10.45 13.20 17.23
CA ARG A 13 10.00 13.28 15.83
C ARG A 13 9.26 12.02 15.38
N TYR A 14 9.34 10.93 16.18
CA TYR A 14 8.67 9.68 15.82
C TYR A 14 7.16 9.81 15.97
N MET A 15 6.42 9.35 14.97
CA MET A 15 4.96 9.41 14.99
C MET A 15 4.39 8.50 16.08
N SER A 16 3.54 9.06 16.93
CA SER A 16 2.86 8.34 17.98
C SER A 16 1.42 8.84 18.14
N GLU A 17 0.54 7.98 18.60
CA GLU A 17 -0.85 8.26 18.91
C GLU A 17 -1.12 7.86 20.36
N ASN A 18 -1.55 8.81 21.19
CA ASN A 18 -1.84 8.54 22.62
C ASN A 18 -0.69 7.80 23.34
N ASN A 19 0.52 8.33 23.26
CA ASN A 19 1.75 7.73 23.82
C ASN A 19 2.04 6.30 23.34
N LYS A 20 1.57 5.93 22.13
CA LYS A 20 1.84 4.65 21.47
C LYS A 20 2.54 4.92 20.15
N PRO A 21 3.84 4.61 20.02
CA PRO A 21 4.55 4.69 18.74
C PRO A 21 3.85 3.85 17.66
N LEU A 22 3.79 4.39 16.44
CA LEU A 22 3.20 3.69 15.30
C LEU A 22 4.18 2.63 14.76
N MET A 23 3.68 1.41 14.59
CA MET A 23 4.48 0.31 14.05
C MET A 23 3.80 -0.34 12.85
N VAL A 24 4.38 -0.11 11.66
CA VAL A 24 3.88 -0.73 10.42
C VAL A 24 4.50 -2.10 10.22
N ILE A 25 3.67 -3.12 9.98
CA ILE A 25 4.10 -4.49 9.71
C ILE A 25 3.66 -4.90 8.32
N TYR A 26 4.65 -5.18 7.48
CA TYR A 26 4.45 -5.63 6.11
C TYR A 26 4.17 -7.13 6.05
N ILE A 27 3.11 -7.51 5.36
CA ILE A 27 2.66 -8.90 5.13
C ILE A 27 2.62 -9.72 6.43
N PRO A 28 1.89 -9.29 7.46
CA PRO A 28 1.90 -9.91 8.78
C PRO A 28 1.41 -11.37 8.78
N ASN A 29 0.59 -11.77 7.80
CA ASN A 29 0.11 -13.13 7.64
C ASN A 29 1.22 -14.17 7.35
N LEU A 30 2.43 -13.73 7.01
CA LEU A 30 3.60 -14.59 6.85
C LEU A 30 4.40 -14.79 8.16
N ILE A 31 4.07 -14.03 9.20
CA ILE A 31 4.80 -14.08 10.48
C ILE A 31 4.22 -15.19 11.36
N ARG A 32 5.04 -16.18 11.66
CA ARG A 32 4.66 -17.24 12.61
C ARG A 32 4.52 -16.66 14.03
N LYS A 33 3.46 -17.04 14.75
CA LYS A 33 3.20 -16.58 16.13
C LYS A 33 3.13 -15.04 16.23
N LEU A 34 2.51 -14.40 15.23
CA LEU A 34 2.33 -12.96 15.17
C LEU A 34 1.72 -12.40 16.46
N ASP A 35 0.67 -13.02 16.98
CA ASP A 35 -0.01 -12.68 18.22
C ASP A 35 0.96 -12.59 19.43
N LYS A 36 1.83 -13.59 19.57
CA LYS A 36 2.83 -13.61 20.65
C LYS A 36 3.90 -12.54 20.47
N MET A 37 4.31 -12.28 19.23
CA MET A 37 5.28 -11.22 18.90
C MET A 37 4.71 -9.86 19.28
N LEU A 38 3.48 -9.55 18.86
CA LEU A 38 2.85 -8.26 19.13
C LEU A 38 2.59 -8.07 20.64
N ALA A 39 2.13 -9.12 21.33
CA ALA A 39 1.95 -9.07 22.77
C ALA A 39 3.26 -8.81 23.54
N LEU A 40 4.36 -9.46 23.11
CA LEU A 40 5.68 -9.20 23.68
C LEU A 40 6.16 -7.76 23.43
N TRP A 41 6.01 -7.25 22.21
CA TRP A 41 6.42 -5.88 21.88
C TRP A 41 5.58 -4.84 22.62
N THR A 42 4.28 -5.07 22.77
CA THR A 42 3.40 -4.23 23.60
C THR A 42 3.85 -4.19 25.06
N LYS A 43 4.21 -5.36 25.65
CA LYS A 43 4.77 -5.44 26.99
C LYS A 43 6.05 -4.64 27.10
N MET A 44 7.02 -4.86 26.19
CA MET A 44 8.30 -4.15 26.16
C MET A 44 8.13 -2.63 25.99
N ALA A 45 7.14 -2.19 25.21
CA ALA A 45 6.83 -0.76 25.07
C ALA A 45 6.38 -0.17 26.41
N LYS A 46 5.48 -0.85 27.12
CA LYS A 46 5.02 -0.42 28.45
C LYS A 46 6.14 -0.37 29.49
N GLU A 47 7.04 -1.33 29.47
CA GLU A 47 8.24 -1.35 30.34
C GLU A 47 9.21 -0.20 30.04
N ASN A 48 9.09 0.46 28.87
CA ASN A 48 9.90 1.60 28.44
C ASN A 48 9.17 2.95 28.47
N GLY A 49 8.00 3.04 29.12
CA GLY A 49 7.28 4.30 29.37
C GLY A 49 6.23 4.67 28.32
N PHE A 50 5.89 3.76 27.40
CA PHE A 50 4.80 3.92 26.45
C PHE A 50 3.52 3.22 26.96
N ASP A 51 2.35 3.60 26.44
CA ASP A 51 1.09 2.92 26.74
C ASP A 51 0.86 1.65 25.88
N GLY A 52 1.81 1.32 25.05
CA GLY A 52 1.82 0.19 24.11
C GLY A 52 2.40 0.60 22.76
N LEU A 53 1.93 -0.04 21.69
CA LEU A 53 2.23 0.33 20.30
C LEU A 53 0.91 0.41 19.53
N THR A 54 0.81 1.34 18.58
CA THR A 54 -0.25 1.36 17.57
C THR A 54 0.21 0.52 16.39
N TYR A 55 -0.45 -0.62 16.17
CA TYR A 55 -0.08 -1.54 15.10
C TYR A 55 -0.84 -1.25 13.82
N ILE A 56 -0.10 -1.08 12.73
CA ILE A 56 -0.63 -0.85 11.40
C ILE A 56 -0.18 -2.00 10.49
N TYR A 57 -1.09 -2.64 9.78
CA TYR A 57 -0.69 -3.64 8.79
C TYR A 57 -0.69 -3.10 7.37
N GLN A 58 0.27 -3.55 6.60
CA GLN A 58 0.30 -3.39 5.16
C GLN A 58 0.24 -4.78 4.52
N SER A 59 -0.86 -5.09 3.85
CA SER A 59 -0.99 -6.33 3.09
C SER A 59 -0.33 -6.20 1.72
N ALA A 60 0.30 -7.28 1.25
CA ALA A 60 0.67 -7.34 -0.15
C ALA A 60 -0.59 -7.29 -1.02
N ALA A 61 -0.45 -6.71 -2.22
CA ALA A 61 -1.54 -6.54 -3.18
C ALA A 61 -2.33 -7.82 -3.51
N SER A 62 -1.80 -9.01 -3.21
CA SER A 62 -2.45 -10.30 -3.47
C SER A 62 -3.23 -10.90 -2.30
N SER A 63 -3.20 -10.33 -1.10
CA SER A 63 -3.75 -10.93 0.12
C SER A 63 -4.67 -9.98 0.89
N PHE A 64 -5.91 -9.80 0.38
CA PHE A 64 -6.96 -9.04 1.05
C PHE A 64 -7.85 -9.87 1.99
N ASP A 65 -7.41 -11.01 2.39
CA ASP A 65 -8.09 -11.75 3.45
C ASP A 65 -7.58 -11.22 4.79
N SER A 66 -8.41 -10.45 5.47
CA SER A 66 -8.13 -9.91 6.80
C SER A 66 -8.58 -10.85 7.93
N SER A 67 -9.12 -12.03 7.59
CA SER A 67 -9.60 -13.01 8.57
C SER A 67 -8.52 -13.46 9.58
N TRP A 68 -7.25 -13.30 9.22
CA TRP A 68 -6.10 -13.56 10.09
C TRP A 68 -5.90 -12.51 11.19
N ASN A 69 -6.47 -11.31 11.03
CA ASN A 69 -6.18 -10.17 11.92
C ASN A 69 -6.69 -10.38 13.35
N LYS A 70 -7.88 -10.93 13.53
CA LYS A 70 -8.45 -11.24 14.85
C LYS A 70 -8.29 -10.13 15.92
N GLY A 71 -8.33 -8.87 15.52
CA GLY A 71 -8.16 -7.74 16.43
C GLY A 71 -6.72 -7.46 16.87
N LEU A 72 -5.72 -7.92 16.11
CA LEU A 72 -4.30 -7.72 16.41
C LEU A 72 -3.77 -6.34 15.98
N PHE A 73 -4.49 -5.64 15.11
CA PHE A 73 -4.07 -4.36 14.53
C PHE A 73 -5.14 -3.29 14.75
N ASP A 74 -4.68 -2.08 14.96
CA ASP A 74 -5.52 -0.89 15.10
C ASP A 74 -5.91 -0.36 13.72
N TYR A 75 -4.97 -0.39 12.76
CA TYR A 75 -5.14 0.14 11.42
C TYR A 75 -4.66 -0.81 10.33
N GLY A 76 -5.23 -0.63 9.13
CA GLY A 76 -4.75 -1.23 7.89
C GLY A 76 -4.53 -0.17 6.82
N VAL A 77 -3.52 -0.33 5.97
CA VAL A 77 -3.22 0.62 4.89
C VAL A 77 -3.79 0.15 3.57
N GLU A 78 -4.51 1.03 2.88
CA GLU A 78 -4.96 0.85 1.50
C GLU A 78 -3.80 1.11 0.52
N MET A 79 -2.70 0.35 0.62
CA MET A 79 -1.46 0.62 -0.09
C MET A 79 -1.65 0.58 -1.61
N ASN A 80 -1.71 1.75 -2.19
CA ASN A 80 -1.78 1.96 -3.63
C ASN A 80 -0.37 1.89 -4.27
N PRO A 81 -0.26 1.59 -5.58
CA PRO A 81 -1.36 1.38 -6.53
C PRO A 81 -1.97 -0.03 -6.49
N GLY A 82 -1.38 -0.95 -5.73
CA GLY A 82 -1.83 -2.34 -5.67
C GLY A 82 -3.25 -2.51 -5.15
N TYR A 83 -3.64 -1.71 -4.14
CA TYR A 83 -4.95 -1.81 -3.51
C TYR A 83 -6.07 -1.43 -4.47
N VAL A 84 -5.97 -0.27 -5.13
CA VAL A 84 -6.99 0.20 -6.05
C VAL A 84 -7.17 -0.76 -7.24
N GLY A 85 -6.07 -1.29 -7.78
CA GLY A 85 -6.11 -2.28 -8.86
C GLY A 85 -6.90 -3.53 -8.49
N MET A 86 -6.70 -4.04 -7.26
CA MET A 86 -7.42 -5.23 -6.81
C MET A 86 -8.87 -4.94 -6.41
N TYR A 87 -9.15 -3.80 -5.80
CA TYR A 87 -10.49 -3.42 -5.39
C TYR A 87 -11.45 -3.38 -6.57
N PHE A 88 -11.03 -2.75 -7.67
CA PHE A 88 -11.87 -2.63 -8.87
C PHE A 88 -11.85 -3.90 -9.72
N ASN A 89 -10.72 -4.61 -9.80
CA ASN A 89 -10.66 -5.89 -10.51
C ASN A 89 -11.46 -7.02 -9.83
N LYS A 90 -11.69 -6.98 -8.51
CA LYS A 90 -12.60 -7.92 -7.85
C LYS A 90 -14.04 -7.79 -8.34
N LYS A 91 -14.49 -6.58 -8.69
CA LYS A 91 -15.83 -6.36 -9.27
C LYS A 91 -15.97 -6.88 -10.70
N SER A 92 -14.87 -6.92 -11.46
CA SER A 92 -14.87 -7.38 -12.86
C SER A 92 -14.52 -8.87 -13.03
N ARG A 93 -14.04 -9.55 -11.98
CA ARG A 93 -13.70 -10.97 -12.00
C ARG A 93 -14.94 -11.85 -11.78
N GLY A 94 -15.89 -11.83 -12.72
CA GLY A 94 -16.73 -12.98 -12.98
C GLY A 94 -15.84 -14.20 -13.30
N ALA A 95 -16.34 -15.42 -13.28
CA ALA A 95 -15.80 -16.77 -13.51
C ALA A 95 -14.31 -17.03 -13.94
N PHE A 96 -13.56 -16.02 -14.39
CA PHE A 96 -12.19 -16.10 -14.93
C PHE A 96 -11.09 -16.57 -13.92
N PRO A 97 -11.14 -16.28 -12.61
CA PRO A 97 -10.08 -16.70 -11.69
C PRO A 97 -10.00 -18.20 -11.45
N LYS A 98 -11.14 -18.89 -11.50
CA LYS A 98 -11.17 -20.36 -11.37
C LYS A 98 -10.45 -21.03 -12.54
N LEU A 99 -10.68 -20.52 -13.77
CA LEU A 99 -10.03 -21.05 -14.99
C LEU A 99 -8.51 -20.86 -14.96
N MET A 100 -8.01 -19.71 -14.47
CA MET A 100 -6.57 -19.47 -14.34
C MET A 100 -5.90 -20.32 -13.25
N LYS A 101 -6.60 -20.62 -12.15
CA LYS A 101 -6.09 -21.51 -11.10
C LYS A 101 -5.95 -22.93 -11.64
N TYR A 102 -6.97 -23.43 -12.33
CA TYR A 102 -6.93 -24.75 -13.01
C TYR A 102 -5.85 -24.80 -14.09
N SER A 103 -5.68 -23.74 -14.89
CA SER A 103 -4.63 -23.72 -15.92
C SER A 103 -3.21 -23.74 -15.33
N ARG A 104 -2.97 -23.15 -14.15
CA ARG A 104 -1.68 -23.22 -13.45
C ARG A 104 -1.40 -24.62 -12.89
N GLU A 105 -2.41 -25.28 -12.33
CA GLU A 105 -2.27 -26.66 -11.83
C GLU A 105 -2.07 -27.67 -12.95
N ILE A 106 -2.83 -27.56 -14.03
CA ILE A 106 -2.68 -28.42 -15.24
C ILE A 106 -1.29 -28.23 -15.85
N LYS A 107 -0.76 -26.99 -15.91
CA LYS A 107 0.59 -26.71 -16.41
C LYS A 107 1.69 -27.29 -15.52
N ARG A 108 1.49 -27.25 -14.19
CA ARG A 108 2.42 -27.87 -13.24
C ARG A 108 2.44 -29.39 -13.38
N LEU A 109 1.28 -30.00 -13.62
CA LEU A 109 1.13 -31.46 -13.85
C LEU A 109 1.70 -31.91 -15.20
N LEU A 110 1.56 -31.08 -16.25
CA LEU A 110 2.03 -31.41 -17.59
C LEU A 110 3.46 -30.97 -17.92
N GLY A 111 4.18 -30.39 -16.94
CA GLY A 111 5.57 -29.97 -17.13
C GLY A 111 5.77 -28.84 -18.15
N ILE A 112 4.71 -28.15 -18.57
CA ILE A 112 4.76 -27.11 -19.62
C ILE A 112 5.29 -25.80 -19.06
N LYS A 113 6.61 -25.64 -19.04
CA LYS A 113 7.27 -24.42 -18.56
C LYS A 113 7.33 -23.26 -19.59
N ARG A 114 6.92 -23.42 -20.83
CA ARG A 114 7.39 -22.53 -21.92
C ARG A 114 6.34 -21.81 -22.79
N SER A 115 5.06 -22.08 -22.77
CA SER A 115 4.17 -21.57 -23.84
C SER A 115 3.41 -20.27 -23.57
N LEU A 116 3.40 -19.75 -22.33
CA LEU A 116 2.71 -18.46 -22.01
C LEU A 116 3.60 -17.23 -22.22
N ASN A 117 4.92 -17.37 -22.18
CA ASN A 117 5.83 -16.26 -22.40
C ASN A 117 5.79 -15.64 -23.82
N LEU A 118 5.24 -16.34 -24.81
CA LEU A 118 5.14 -15.86 -26.18
C LEU A 118 3.90 -14.98 -26.41
N LEU A 119 2.79 -15.25 -25.72
CA LEU A 119 1.59 -14.42 -25.80
C LEU A 119 1.73 -13.13 -24.96
N GLU A 120 2.45 -13.18 -23.83
CA GLU A 120 2.74 -12.00 -23.01
C GLU A 120 3.78 -11.07 -23.63
N LYS A 121 4.69 -11.59 -24.49
CA LYS A 121 5.72 -10.78 -25.15
C LYS A 121 5.17 -9.76 -26.15
N ASN A 122 3.96 -9.92 -26.63
CA ASN A 122 3.36 -9.06 -27.66
C ASN A 122 2.39 -8.02 -27.08
N LEU A 123 2.19 -7.95 -25.76
CA LEU A 123 1.22 -7.02 -25.18
C LEU A 123 1.77 -5.59 -24.97
N GLY A 124 3.08 -5.39 -25.11
CA GLY A 124 3.71 -4.09 -24.86
C GLY A 124 3.64 -3.65 -23.40
N VAL A 125 4.17 -2.49 -23.09
CA VAL A 125 4.08 -1.87 -21.76
C VAL A 125 2.63 -1.50 -21.46
N GLY A 126 2.09 -1.98 -20.34
CA GLY A 126 0.78 -1.58 -19.84
C GLY A 126 0.81 -0.08 -19.47
N LYS A 127 -0.19 0.67 -19.93
CA LYS A 127 -0.34 2.08 -19.58
C LYS A 127 -1.69 2.29 -18.91
N CYS A 128 -1.71 3.10 -17.87
CA CYS A 128 -2.94 3.53 -17.20
C CYS A 128 -2.89 5.05 -17.05
N ASP A 129 -3.97 5.72 -17.41
CA ASP A 129 -4.05 7.16 -17.21
C ASP A 129 -4.06 7.51 -15.73
N TYR A 130 -3.27 8.52 -15.35
CA TYR A 130 -3.12 8.95 -13.97
C TYR A 130 -4.43 9.47 -13.38
N ASP A 131 -5.20 10.18 -14.19
CA ASP A 131 -6.49 10.70 -13.77
C ASP A 131 -7.49 9.56 -13.53
N GLU A 132 -7.51 8.54 -14.39
CA GLU A 132 -8.37 7.36 -14.20
C GLU A 132 -8.02 6.60 -12.92
N MET A 133 -6.73 6.46 -12.61
CA MET A 133 -6.27 5.85 -11.38
C MET A 133 -6.75 6.64 -10.16
N TRP A 134 -6.54 7.95 -10.15
CA TRP A 134 -6.95 8.79 -9.04
C TRP A 134 -8.47 8.84 -8.85
N GLN A 135 -9.25 8.88 -9.92
CA GLN A 135 -10.70 8.76 -9.81
C GLN A 135 -11.12 7.47 -9.09
N LYS A 136 -10.43 6.36 -9.33
CA LYS A 136 -10.67 5.11 -8.60
C LYS A 136 -10.24 5.21 -7.14
N VAL A 137 -9.08 5.80 -6.84
CA VAL A 137 -8.62 6.04 -5.46
C VAL A 137 -9.65 6.86 -4.69
N LEU A 138 -10.14 7.94 -5.27
CA LEU A 138 -11.15 8.82 -4.64
C LEU A 138 -12.54 8.18 -4.47
N GLN A 139 -12.82 7.11 -5.21
CA GLN A 139 -14.03 6.30 -5.03
C GLN A 139 -13.90 5.20 -3.98
N LEU A 140 -12.68 4.95 -3.47
CA LEU A 140 -12.50 4.01 -2.36
C LEU A 140 -13.29 4.49 -1.14
N ARG A 141 -13.83 3.53 -0.42
CA ARG A 141 -14.44 3.76 0.89
C ARG A 141 -13.86 2.74 1.85
N PRO A 142 -13.51 3.14 3.07
CA PRO A 142 -12.94 2.22 4.03
C PRO A 142 -13.87 1.03 4.22
N LYS A 143 -13.33 -0.16 4.11
CA LYS A 143 -14.06 -1.35 4.52
C LYS A 143 -13.87 -1.50 6.01
N VAL A 144 -14.95 -1.42 6.74
CA VAL A 144 -14.98 -1.88 8.13
C VAL A 144 -14.90 -3.41 8.08
N ASP A 145 -13.70 -3.93 8.02
CA ASP A 145 -13.44 -5.36 8.02
C ASP A 145 -12.72 -5.72 9.32
N CYS A 146 -13.31 -6.57 10.12
CA CYS A 146 -12.77 -7.03 11.40
C CYS A 146 -12.49 -5.94 12.45
N GLY A 147 -13.19 -4.80 12.42
CA GLY A 147 -13.02 -3.72 13.41
C GLY A 147 -11.72 -2.92 13.25
N VAL A 148 -11.06 -3.04 12.12
CA VAL A 148 -9.82 -2.30 11.81
C VAL A 148 -10.16 -1.04 11.04
N LYS A 149 -9.63 0.09 11.50
CA LYS A 149 -9.69 1.36 10.78
C LYS A 149 -8.75 1.34 9.58
N MET A 150 -9.20 1.85 8.43
CA MET A 150 -8.37 1.90 7.24
C MET A 150 -7.72 3.28 7.09
N ILE A 151 -6.48 3.29 6.63
CA ILE A 151 -5.71 4.50 6.30
C ILE A 151 -5.60 4.57 4.78
N PRO A 152 -6.05 5.66 4.14
CA PRO A 152 -5.90 5.82 2.69
C PRO A 152 -4.44 6.03 2.30
N CYS A 153 -4.12 5.74 1.03
CA CYS A 153 -2.77 5.93 0.50
C CYS A 153 -2.81 6.72 -0.81
N ALA A 154 -2.09 7.84 -0.83
CA ALA A 154 -1.83 8.64 -2.03
C ALA A 154 -0.73 7.98 -2.88
N VAL A 155 -0.72 8.29 -4.18
CA VAL A 155 0.28 7.83 -5.14
C VAL A 155 0.84 9.03 -5.88
N THR A 156 2.15 9.23 -5.83
CA THR A 156 2.83 10.31 -6.56
C THR A 156 2.89 10.03 -8.05
N ASP A 157 3.39 8.86 -8.41
CA ASP A 157 3.47 8.31 -9.75
C ASP A 157 3.73 6.80 -9.67
N TRP A 158 3.80 6.11 -10.80
CA TRP A 158 4.20 4.73 -10.92
C TRP A 158 4.73 4.41 -12.30
N ASP A 159 5.96 3.92 -12.37
CA ASP A 159 6.55 3.34 -13.56
C ASP A 159 7.51 2.22 -13.19
N ASN A 160 7.09 0.98 -13.33
CA ASN A 160 7.95 -0.18 -13.07
C ASN A 160 8.56 -0.79 -14.33
N THR A 161 8.49 -0.09 -15.46
CA THR A 161 9.06 -0.56 -16.72
C THR A 161 10.57 -0.75 -16.68
N PRO A 162 11.37 0.04 -15.92
CA PRO A 162 12.80 -0.23 -15.77
C PRO A 162 13.11 -1.62 -15.22
N ARG A 163 12.25 -2.14 -14.32
CA ARG A 163 12.41 -3.48 -13.72
C ARG A 163 11.79 -4.60 -14.55
N HIS A 164 10.69 -4.34 -15.23
CA HIS A 164 9.86 -5.37 -15.86
C HIS A 164 9.87 -5.33 -17.39
N LYS A 165 10.47 -4.29 -17.99
CA LYS A 165 10.56 -4.06 -19.46
C LYS A 165 9.16 -4.15 -20.08
N GLU A 166 8.99 -4.96 -21.12
CA GLU A 166 7.72 -5.12 -21.85
C GLU A 166 6.56 -5.70 -21.00
N ARG A 167 6.86 -6.22 -19.81
CA ARG A 167 5.85 -6.69 -18.84
C ARG A 167 5.55 -5.66 -17.75
N GLY A 168 6.21 -4.51 -17.82
CA GLY A 168 5.98 -3.41 -16.92
C GLY A 168 4.70 -2.66 -17.27
N TRP A 169 4.31 -1.78 -16.37
CA TRP A 169 3.25 -0.82 -16.61
C TRP A 169 3.56 0.50 -15.91
N ALA A 170 3.00 1.58 -16.44
CA ALA A 170 3.23 2.92 -15.93
C ALA A 170 1.94 3.74 -15.95
N TYR A 171 1.86 4.70 -15.05
CA TYR A 171 0.92 5.80 -15.20
C TYR A 171 1.44 6.76 -16.26
N ILE A 172 0.54 7.28 -17.08
CA ILE A 172 0.82 8.35 -18.04
C ILE A 172 0.13 9.63 -17.60
N ASN A 173 0.70 10.76 -17.96
CA ASN A 173 0.16 12.10 -17.67
C ASN A 173 0.18 12.49 -16.18
N ALA A 174 1.02 11.86 -15.34
CA ALA A 174 1.27 12.29 -13.98
C ALA A 174 2.02 13.64 -13.96
N THR A 175 1.53 14.58 -13.14
CA THR A 175 2.20 15.87 -12.89
C THR A 175 2.02 16.29 -11.43
N PRO A 176 2.93 17.14 -10.89
CA PRO A 176 2.79 17.65 -9.53
C PRO A 176 1.48 18.42 -9.30
N GLU A 177 0.96 19.15 -10.30
CA GLU A 177 -0.29 19.89 -10.20
C GLU A 177 -1.49 18.95 -10.06
N LYS A 178 -1.52 17.88 -10.84
CA LYS A 178 -2.54 16.83 -10.71
C LYS A 178 -2.44 16.12 -9.35
N PHE A 179 -1.22 15.78 -8.93
CA PHE A 179 -1.00 15.21 -7.61
C PHE A 179 -1.55 16.13 -6.52
N LYS A 180 -1.24 17.43 -6.54
CA LYS A 180 -1.78 18.42 -5.60
C LYS A 180 -3.31 18.42 -5.57
N GLN A 181 -3.94 18.48 -6.75
CA GLN A 181 -5.39 18.49 -6.88
C GLN A 181 -6.04 17.24 -6.29
N TYR A 182 -5.50 16.07 -6.59
CA TYR A 182 -6.05 14.79 -6.11
C TYR A 182 -5.73 14.54 -4.65
N PHE A 183 -4.55 14.96 -4.20
CA PHE A 183 -4.19 14.85 -2.80
C PHE A 183 -5.10 15.69 -1.91
N ALA A 184 -5.44 16.91 -2.30
CA ALA A 184 -6.42 17.74 -1.61
C ALA A 184 -7.78 17.05 -1.49
N GLN A 185 -8.29 16.44 -2.58
CA GLN A 185 -9.53 15.68 -2.56
C GLN A 185 -9.43 14.42 -1.67
N LEU A 186 -8.26 13.78 -1.61
CA LEU A 186 -8.05 12.65 -0.72
C LEU A 186 -8.07 13.07 0.74
N VAL A 187 -7.48 14.24 1.08
CA VAL A 187 -7.55 14.82 2.43
C VAL A 187 -9.01 15.07 2.83
N ASP A 188 -9.82 15.65 1.96
CA ASP A 188 -11.25 15.86 2.21
C ASP A 188 -12.00 14.54 2.38
N ASN A 189 -11.72 13.55 1.52
CA ASN A 189 -12.29 12.22 1.66
C ASN A 189 -11.87 11.53 2.96
N THR A 190 -10.64 11.72 3.39
CA THR A 190 -10.12 11.18 4.67
C THR A 190 -10.92 11.74 5.83
N LYS A 191 -11.05 13.05 5.91
CA LYS A 191 -11.86 13.73 6.94
C LYS A 191 -13.34 13.28 6.94
N LYS A 192 -13.88 12.96 5.78
CA LYS A 192 -15.30 12.65 5.62
C LYS A 192 -15.66 11.19 5.82
N TYR A 193 -14.78 10.27 5.44
CA TYR A 193 -15.12 8.85 5.31
C TYR A 193 -14.24 7.91 6.13
N TYR A 194 -13.06 8.36 6.58
CA TYR A 194 -12.11 7.53 7.32
C TYR A 194 -12.09 7.92 8.79
N GLU A 195 -11.91 6.95 9.64
CA GLU A 195 -11.79 7.16 11.10
C GLU A 195 -10.33 7.39 11.51
N THR A 196 -9.62 8.22 10.74
CA THR A 196 -8.21 8.58 10.97
C THR A 196 -7.91 9.93 10.32
N ASP A 197 -6.91 10.62 10.83
CA ASP A 197 -6.31 11.82 10.25
C ASP A 197 -4.99 11.50 9.50
N MET A 198 -4.64 10.23 9.38
CA MET A 198 -3.43 9.77 8.70
C MET A 198 -3.69 9.50 7.21
N ILE A 199 -2.72 9.85 6.39
CA ILE A 199 -2.62 9.45 4.97
C ILE A 199 -1.23 8.89 4.74
N PHE A 200 -1.14 7.69 4.17
CA PHE A 200 0.12 7.17 3.65
C PHE A 200 0.38 7.72 2.25
N VAL A 201 1.64 7.85 1.89
CA VAL A 201 2.03 8.23 0.52
C VAL A 201 2.98 7.18 -0.03
N PHE A 202 2.69 6.66 -1.21
CA PHE A 202 3.62 5.85 -1.98
C PHE A 202 4.39 6.76 -2.93
N ALA A 203 5.69 7.03 -2.66
CA ALA A 203 6.48 6.75 -1.47
C ALA A 203 7.47 7.90 -1.26
N TRP A 204 8.32 7.83 -0.24
CA TRP A 204 9.41 8.80 -0.10
C TRP A 204 10.43 8.65 -1.22
N ASN A 205 10.91 7.42 -1.48
CA ASN A 205 12.07 7.16 -2.34
C ASN A 205 12.00 5.87 -3.16
N GLU A 206 10.84 5.46 -3.64
CA GLU A 206 10.71 4.26 -4.50
C GLU A 206 11.05 4.62 -5.97
N TRP A 207 12.30 5.02 -6.20
CA TRP A 207 12.84 5.41 -7.50
C TRP A 207 12.73 4.32 -8.56
N ALA A 208 12.90 3.05 -8.14
CA ALA A 208 12.85 1.91 -9.05
C ALA A 208 11.45 1.64 -9.64
N GLU A 209 10.43 2.25 -9.06
CA GLU A 209 9.04 2.15 -9.49
C GLU A 209 8.43 3.52 -9.82
N GLY A 210 9.25 4.57 -9.93
CA GLY A 210 8.82 5.92 -10.30
C GLY A 210 7.94 6.61 -9.24
N GLY A 211 7.75 5.99 -8.06
CA GLY A 211 6.91 6.51 -7.00
C GLY A 211 7.72 7.16 -5.88
N TYR A 212 8.04 8.44 -6.00
CA TYR A 212 8.88 9.11 -5.01
C TYR A 212 8.43 10.57 -4.75
N LEU A 213 8.76 11.06 -3.56
CA LEU A 213 8.58 12.44 -3.11
C LEU A 213 9.90 13.19 -3.02
N GLU A 214 11.02 12.48 -2.96
CA GLU A 214 12.34 13.12 -2.94
C GLU A 214 12.49 14.08 -4.12
N PRO A 215 13.11 15.25 -3.91
CA PRO A 215 13.33 16.21 -4.99
C PRO A 215 14.12 15.62 -6.15
N ASP A 216 13.73 15.92 -7.37
CA ASP A 216 14.38 15.48 -8.60
C ASP A 216 14.77 16.66 -9.52
N GLU A 217 15.55 16.37 -10.54
CA GLU A 217 15.97 17.40 -11.50
C GLU A 217 14.81 17.92 -12.36
N LYS A 218 13.76 17.13 -12.55
CA LYS A 218 12.62 17.47 -13.40
C LYS A 218 11.60 18.36 -12.69
N ASN A 219 11.25 17.99 -11.46
CA ASN A 219 10.15 18.61 -10.73
C ASN A 219 10.62 19.43 -9.51
N GLY A 220 11.92 19.37 -9.16
CA GLY A 220 12.42 20.01 -7.94
C GLY A 220 11.66 19.56 -6.71
N TYR A 221 11.15 20.51 -5.95
CA TYR A 221 10.36 20.27 -4.74
C TYR A 221 8.84 20.22 -4.96
N ALA A 222 8.36 20.25 -6.21
CA ALA A 222 6.95 20.47 -6.52
C ALA A 222 5.99 19.45 -5.89
N LEU A 223 6.40 18.18 -5.72
CA LEU A 223 5.58 17.17 -5.04
C LEU A 223 5.48 17.42 -3.53
N LEU A 224 6.57 17.83 -2.88
CA LEU A 224 6.56 18.22 -1.46
C LEU A 224 5.77 19.49 -1.24
N ASP A 225 5.91 20.47 -2.13
CA ASP A 225 5.13 21.71 -2.09
C ASP A 225 3.63 21.46 -2.30
N ALA A 226 3.29 20.44 -3.11
CA ALA A 226 1.93 20.00 -3.29
C ALA A 226 1.29 19.48 -1.98
N ILE A 227 2.04 18.70 -1.21
CA ILE A 227 1.60 18.21 0.12
C ILE A 227 1.49 19.37 1.11
N LYS A 228 2.50 20.24 1.15
CA LYS A 228 2.55 21.38 2.07
C LYS A 228 1.41 22.39 1.85
N ALA A 229 0.86 22.45 0.65
CA ALA A 229 -0.16 23.42 0.25
C ALA A 229 -1.59 22.97 0.58
N VAL A 230 -1.78 21.76 1.11
CA VAL A 230 -3.07 21.15 1.48
C VAL A 230 -3.16 20.99 2.99
#